data_c6e060cd3119de48d5fc655dd91f658d
#
_entry.id   c6e060cd3119de48d5fc655dd91f658d
#
_cell.length_a   1.000
_cell.length_b   1.000
_cell.length_c   1.000
_cell.angle_alpha   90.00
_cell.angle_beta   90.00
_cell.angle_gamma   90.00
#
_symmetry.space_group_name_H-M   'P 1'
#
loop_
_entity.id
_entity.type
_entity.pdbx_description
1 polymer ?
#
loop_
_entity_poly.entity_id
_entity_poly.type
_entity_poly.pdbx_seq_one_letter_code
_entity_poly.pdbx_strand_id
1 'polypeptide(L)'
;MRIANCTALLVLAGLPSVRAQQAGMQNVWDVHKTLAAIALHADRLAPFVDQIHPENWNGAPEGYVAQAKTCRGEIHAVATEARKLDQNPEKLTDALQLWFRIRAMETVLASFSDGLRKYANPPMADMLNSAVAENTGNKDHLQQYILELAAAREQEFRVADQEAQRCRQSISRQPSQAPPRQEKN
;
A
#
# COMPACT_ATOMS: atom_id res chain seq x y z
N MET A 1 -26.39 73.30 -23.30
CA MET A 1 -26.84 72.24 -22.34
C MET A 1 -26.04 71.01 -22.59
N ARG A 2 -25.06 70.68 -21.70
CA ARG A 2 -24.21 69.53 -21.78
C ARG A 2 -24.54 68.63 -20.59
N ILE A 3 -25.03 67.42 -20.87
CA ILE A 3 -25.33 66.37 -19.87
C ILE A 3 -24.14 65.47 -19.81
N ALA A 4 -23.46 65.41 -18.64
CA ALA A 4 -22.33 64.53 -18.38
C ALA A 4 -22.88 63.18 -17.89
N ASN A 5 -22.56 62.10 -18.64
CA ASN A 5 -22.81 60.72 -18.26
C ASN A 5 -21.68 60.26 -17.36
N CYS A 6 -22.01 59.97 -16.08
CA CYS A 6 -21.08 59.28 -15.14
C CYS A 6 -21.30 57.80 -15.25
N THR A 7 -20.38 57.08 -15.91
CA THR A 7 -20.36 55.62 -15.98
C THR A 7 -19.58 55.09 -14.78
N ALA A 8 -20.29 54.51 -13.82
CA ALA A 8 -19.67 53.82 -12.67
C ALA A 8 -19.17 52.45 -13.11
N LEU A 9 -17.85 52.24 -13.06
CA LEU A 9 -17.18 50.98 -13.34
C LEU A 9 -17.19 50.13 -12.06
N LEU A 10 -18.01 49.10 -12.02
CA LEU A 10 -18.03 48.10 -10.95
C LEU A 10 -16.93 47.09 -11.21
N VAL A 11 -15.82 47.19 -10.47
CA VAL A 11 -14.74 46.18 -10.47
C VAL A 11 -15.18 45.04 -9.56
N LEU A 12 -15.63 43.92 -10.14
CA LEU A 12 -15.79 42.66 -9.43
C LEU A 12 -14.40 42.07 -9.17
N ALA A 13 -13.93 42.19 -7.94
CA ALA A 13 -12.77 41.47 -7.46
C ALA A 13 -13.11 39.97 -7.39
N GLY A 14 -12.66 39.23 -8.39
CA GLY A 14 -12.70 37.75 -8.40
C GLY A 14 -11.80 37.19 -7.31
N LEU A 15 -12.38 36.62 -6.27
CA LEU A 15 -11.66 35.84 -5.27
C LEU A 15 -11.10 34.57 -5.97
N PRO A 16 -9.79 34.30 -5.88
CA PRO A 16 -9.28 33.03 -6.35
C PRO A 16 -9.83 31.90 -5.44
N SER A 17 -10.74 31.11 -6.00
CA SER A 17 -11.16 29.88 -5.38
C SER A 17 -9.92 28.97 -5.30
N VAL A 18 -9.26 28.94 -4.13
CA VAL A 18 -8.28 27.92 -3.79
C VAL A 18 -9.04 26.60 -3.78
N ARG A 19 -9.06 25.93 -4.92
CA ARG A 19 -9.36 24.50 -4.96
C ARG A 19 -8.24 23.82 -4.18
N ALA A 20 -8.50 23.48 -2.91
CA ALA A 20 -7.76 22.47 -2.23
C ALA A 20 -7.85 21.22 -3.12
N GLN A 21 -6.79 20.92 -3.86
CA GLN A 21 -6.60 19.61 -4.45
C GLN A 21 -6.54 18.67 -3.24
N GLN A 22 -7.67 18.03 -2.94
CA GLN A 22 -7.65 16.79 -2.23
C GLN A 22 -6.69 15.92 -3.04
N ALA A 23 -5.49 15.70 -2.51
CA ALA A 23 -4.66 14.57 -2.92
C ALA A 23 -5.52 13.33 -2.60
N GLY A 24 -6.33 12.96 -3.58
CA GLY A 24 -7.27 11.86 -3.44
C GLY A 24 -6.46 10.60 -3.27
N MET A 25 -6.74 9.83 -2.23
CA MET A 25 -6.39 8.42 -2.21
C MET A 25 -6.72 7.84 -3.58
N GLN A 26 -5.84 7.02 -4.13
CA GLN A 26 -6.16 6.27 -5.34
C GLN A 26 -7.54 5.68 -5.18
N ASN A 27 -8.36 5.81 -6.22
CA ASN A 27 -9.72 5.29 -6.17
C ASN A 27 -9.65 3.83 -5.68
N VAL A 28 -10.48 3.46 -4.70
CA VAL A 28 -10.58 2.09 -4.15
C VAL A 28 -10.64 1.04 -5.27
N TRP A 29 -11.24 1.42 -6.41
CA TRP A 29 -11.28 0.60 -7.62
C TRP A 29 -9.88 0.27 -8.19
N ASP A 30 -8.94 1.22 -8.19
CA ASP A 30 -7.57 1.02 -8.70
C ASP A 30 -6.76 0.09 -7.80
N VAL A 31 -7.00 0.14 -6.49
CA VAL A 31 -6.37 -0.75 -5.51
C VAL A 31 -6.79 -2.19 -5.74
N HIS A 32 -8.09 -2.48 -5.90
CA HIS A 32 -8.60 -3.82 -6.19
C HIS A 32 -8.01 -4.36 -7.49
N LYS A 33 -7.93 -3.53 -8.54
CA LYS A 33 -7.30 -3.91 -9.80
C LYS A 33 -5.82 -4.26 -9.61
N THR A 34 -5.09 -3.46 -8.86
CA THR A 34 -3.66 -3.70 -8.56
C THR A 34 -3.46 -5.00 -7.78
N LEU A 35 -4.27 -5.23 -6.75
CA LEU A 35 -4.19 -6.45 -5.92
C LEU A 35 -4.53 -7.70 -6.71
N ALA A 36 -5.57 -7.65 -7.54
CA ALA A 36 -5.93 -8.75 -8.44
C ALA A 36 -4.80 -9.04 -9.45
N ALA A 37 -4.15 -8.00 -10.00
CA ALA A 37 -3.03 -8.15 -10.92
C ALA A 37 -1.80 -8.78 -10.22
N ILE A 38 -1.49 -8.39 -8.98
CA ILE A 38 -0.42 -9.00 -8.17
C ILE A 38 -0.70 -10.48 -7.91
N ALA A 39 -1.93 -10.83 -7.50
CA ALA A 39 -2.30 -12.22 -7.26
C ALA A 39 -2.20 -13.07 -8.54
N LEU A 40 -2.73 -12.57 -9.65
CA LEU A 40 -2.67 -13.24 -10.95
C LEU A 40 -1.23 -13.41 -11.45
N HIS A 41 -0.37 -12.42 -11.24
CA HIS A 41 1.04 -12.51 -11.59
C HIS A 41 1.73 -13.62 -10.80
N ALA A 42 1.53 -13.70 -9.49
CA ALA A 42 2.07 -14.76 -8.65
C ALA A 42 1.56 -16.15 -9.10
N ASP A 43 0.28 -16.28 -9.42
CA ASP A 43 -0.29 -17.54 -9.94
C ASP A 43 0.37 -17.96 -11.28
N ARG A 44 0.79 -17.03 -12.12
CA ARG A 44 1.50 -17.32 -13.37
C ARG A 44 2.95 -17.71 -13.16
N LEU A 45 3.60 -17.19 -12.12
CA LEU A 45 4.98 -17.57 -11.76
C LEU A 45 5.08 -18.98 -11.20
N ALA A 46 4.09 -19.45 -10.46
CA ALA A 46 4.11 -20.76 -9.80
C ALA A 46 4.41 -21.91 -10.77
N PRO A 47 3.66 -22.13 -11.86
CA PRO A 47 3.90 -23.22 -12.79
C PRO A 47 5.24 -23.09 -13.53
N PHE A 48 5.77 -21.86 -13.69
CA PHE A 48 7.09 -21.67 -14.25
C PHE A 48 8.19 -22.20 -13.33
N VAL A 49 8.11 -21.88 -12.02
CA VAL A 49 9.07 -22.37 -11.03
C VAL A 49 8.91 -23.90 -10.80
N ASP A 50 7.71 -24.43 -10.93
CA ASP A 50 7.45 -25.87 -10.81
C ASP A 50 8.12 -26.72 -11.88
N GLN A 51 8.38 -26.16 -13.07
CA GLN A 51 9.12 -26.84 -14.14
C GLN A 51 10.63 -26.85 -13.92
N ILE A 52 11.14 -26.13 -12.93
CA ILE A 52 12.56 -26.07 -12.62
C ILE A 52 12.88 -27.15 -11.57
N HIS A 53 13.79 -28.07 -11.94
CA HIS A 53 14.19 -29.25 -11.17
C HIS A 53 15.66 -29.15 -10.76
N PRO A 54 15.99 -28.48 -9.62
CA PRO A 54 17.37 -28.31 -9.17
C PRO A 54 18.09 -29.62 -8.87
N GLU A 55 17.35 -30.66 -8.54
CA GLU A 55 17.86 -32.01 -8.34
C GLU A 55 18.57 -32.58 -9.58
N ASN A 56 18.29 -32.06 -10.75
CA ASN A 56 18.89 -32.45 -12.02
C ASN A 56 20.08 -31.55 -12.45
N TRP A 57 20.45 -30.56 -11.62
CA TRP A 57 21.52 -29.64 -11.95
C TRP A 57 22.90 -30.23 -11.64
N ASN A 58 23.71 -30.43 -12.68
CA ASN A 58 25.02 -31.04 -12.53
C ASN A 58 26.00 -30.15 -11.73
N GLY A 59 26.49 -30.65 -10.61
CA GLY A 59 27.44 -29.93 -9.74
C GLY A 59 26.84 -28.80 -8.91
N ALA A 60 25.51 -28.68 -8.85
CA ALA A 60 24.85 -27.70 -8.01
C ALA A 60 24.82 -28.14 -6.54
N PRO A 61 24.98 -27.23 -5.57
CA PRO A 61 24.73 -27.52 -4.17
C PRO A 61 23.28 -27.98 -3.91
N GLU A 62 23.10 -28.95 -3.00
CA GLU A 62 21.77 -29.47 -2.60
C GLU A 62 20.81 -28.36 -2.09
N GLY A 63 21.37 -27.26 -1.58
CA GLY A 63 20.61 -26.11 -1.12
C GLY A 63 19.62 -25.54 -2.15
N TYR A 64 19.86 -25.73 -3.44
CA TYR A 64 18.95 -25.26 -4.49
C TYR A 64 17.61 -26.00 -4.51
N VAL A 65 17.56 -27.25 -4.07
CA VAL A 65 16.30 -28.00 -3.91
C VAL A 65 15.43 -27.36 -2.82
N ALA A 66 16.05 -27.02 -1.67
CA ALA A 66 15.36 -26.30 -0.60
C ALA A 66 14.95 -24.90 -1.04
N GLN A 67 15.78 -24.21 -1.83
CA GLN A 67 15.50 -22.89 -2.36
C GLN A 67 14.31 -22.90 -3.34
N ALA A 68 14.20 -23.89 -4.21
CA ALA A 68 13.04 -24.06 -5.09
C ALA A 68 11.74 -24.21 -4.29
N LYS A 69 11.76 -24.98 -3.19
CA LYS A 69 10.61 -25.09 -2.29
C LYS A 69 10.26 -23.74 -1.65
N THR A 70 11.27 -22.97 -1.23
CA THR A 70 11.07 -21.62 -0.67
C THR A 70 10.48 -20.69 -1.72
N CYS A 71 10.97 -20.70 -2.97
CA CYS A 71 10.40 -19.90 -4.07
C CYS A 71 8.89 -20.17 -4.24
N ARG A 72 8.50 -21.45 -4.30
CA ARG A 72 7.09 -21.85 -4.42
C ARG A 72 6.26 -21.33 -3.24
N GLY A 73 6.78 -21.45 -2.02
CA GLY A 73 6.13 -20.96 -0.81
C GLY A 73 5.91 -19.46 -0.81
N GLU A 74 6.91 -18.67 -1.20
CA GLU A 74 6.82 -17.22 -1.27
C GLU A 74 5.85 -16.75 -2.38
N ILE A 75 5.88 -17.38 -3.56
CA ILE A 75 4.94 -17.09 -4.64
C ILE A 75 3.49 -17.32 -4.18
N HIS A 76 3.23 -18.47 -3.55
CA HIS A 76 1.90 -18.80 -3.04
C HIS A 76 1.44 -17.84 -1.93
N ALA A 77 2.36 -17.45 -1.05
CA ALA A 77 2.09 -16.47 0.01
C ALA A 77 1.70 -15.10 -0.56
N VAL A 78 2.43 -14.61 -1.58
CA VAL A 78 2.09 -13.34 -2.26
C VAL A 78 0.68 -13.40 -2.84
N ALA A 79 0.31 -14.47 -3.56
CA ALA A 79 -1.02 -14.61 -4.13
C ALA A 79 -2.11 -14.61 -3.05
N THR A 80 -1.87 -15.32 -1.94
CA THR A 80 -2.80 -15.43 -0.83
C THR A 80 -2.98 -14.11 -0.10
N GLU A 81 -1.88 -13.42 0.21
CA GLU A 81 -1.92 -12.14 0.92
C GLU A 81 -2.51 -11.02 0.07
N ALA A 82 -2.27 -11.01 -1.25
CA ALA A 82 -2.91 -10.06 -2.16
C ALA A 82 -4.44 -10.21 -2.17
N ARG A 83 -4.94 -11.45 -2.24
CA ARG A 83 -6.38 -11.73 -2.17
C ARG A 83 -6.98 -11.41 -0.80
N LYS A 84 -6.24 -11.61 0.28
CA LYS A 84 -6.66 -11.25 1.63
C LYS A 84 -6.78 -9.73 1.79
N LEU A 85 -5.79 -8.98 1.31
CA LEU A 85 -5.81 -7.52 1.35
C LEU A 85 -6.94 -6.95 0.49
N ASP A 86 -7.25 -7.59 -0.65
CA ASP A 86 -8.37 -7.20 -1.52
C ASP A 86 -9.73 -7.21 -0.80
N GLN A 87 -9.91 -8.06 0.20
CA GLN A 87 -11.12 -8.10 1.03
C GLN A 87 -11.21 -6.93 2.02
N ASN A 88 -10.06 -6.37 2.45
CA ASN A 88 -9.97 -5.28 3.40
C ASN A 88 -8.79 -4.34 3.04
N PRO A 89 -8.91 -3.60 1.94
CA PRO A 89 -7.77 -2.84 1.39
C PRO A 89 -7.27 -1.74 2.32
N GLU A 90 -8.11 -1.19 3.18
CA GLU A 90 -7.75 -0.15 4.14
C GLU A 90 -6.87 -0.62 5.31
N LYS A 91 -6.54 -1.90 5.39
CA LYS A 91 -5.75 -2.44 6.49
C LYS A 91 -4.26 -2.27 6.22
N LEU A 92 -3.69 -1.17 6.73
CA LEU A 92 -2.30 -0.79 6.53
C LEU A 92 -1.30 -1.90 6.87
N THR A 93 -1.55 -2.66 7.94
CA THR A 93 -0.66 -3.76 8.35
C THR A 93 -0.61 -4.89 7.33
N ASP A 94 -1.75 -5.24 6.72
CA ASP A 94 -1.81 -6.28 5.69
C ASP A 94 -1.18 -5.77 4.37
N ALA A 95 -1.34 -4.47 4.05
CA ALA A 95 -0.69 -3.85 2.89
C ALA A 95 0.85 -3.86 3.03
N LEU A 96 1.37 -3.50 4.20
CA LEU A 96 2.80 -3.59 4.51
C LEU A 96 3.30 -5.03 4.47
N GLN A 97 2.54 -5.98 5.00
CA GLN A 97 2.88 -7.40 4.98
C GLN A 97 3.00 -7.91 3.55
N LEU A 98 2.03 -7.61 2.68
CA LEU A 98 2.10 -7.95 1.26
C LEU A 98 3.33 -7.34 0.59
N TRP A 99 3.65 -6.05 0.86
CA TRP A 99 4.83 -5.40 0.33
C TRP A 99 6.12 -6.13 0.68
N PHE A 100 6.31 -6.45 1.98
CA PHE A 100 7.49 -7.19 2.43
C PHE A 100 7.54 -8.61 1.84
N ARG A 101 6.39 -9.26 1.67
CA ARG A 101 6.31 -10.58 1.06
C ARG A 101 6.73 -10.57 -0.41
N ILE A 102 6.28 -9.57 -1.18
CA ILE A 102 6.74 -9.38 -2.58
C ILE A 102 8.26 -9.20 -2.62
N ARG A 103 8.83 -8.38 -1.74
CA ARG A 103 10.28 -8.16 -1.68
C ARG A 103 11.06 -9.43 -1.33
N ALA A 104 10.56 -10.24 -0.39
CA ALA A 104 11.15 -11.53 -0.05
C ALA A 104 11.10 -12.49 -1.24
N MET A 105 9.96 -12.62 -1.91
CA MET A 105 9.80 -13.43 -3.12
C MET A 105 10.78 -13.02 -4.22
N GLU A 106 10.89 -11.73 -4.53
CA GLU A 106 11.83 -11.21 -5.54
C GLU A 106 13.29 -11.58 -5.19
N THR A 107 13.68 -11.44 -3.92
CA THR A 107 15.04 -11.76 -3.46
C THR A 107 15.37 -13.24 -3.62
N VAL A 108 14.45 -14.11 -3.24
CA VAL A 108 14.63 -15.56 -3.35
C VAL A 108 14.65 -15.99 -4.81
N LEU A 109 13.77 -15.44 -5.65
CA LEU A 109 13.73 -15.74 -7.09
C LEU A 109 14.98 -15.24 -7.83
N ALA A 110 15.52 -14.08 -7.46
CA ALA A 110 16.77 -13.58 -8.05
C ALA A 110 17.94 -14.51 -7.75
N SER A 111 18.11 -14.92 -6.49
CA SER A 111 19.15 -15.88 -6.11
C SER A 111 18.96 -17.26 -6.79
N PHE A 112 17.71 -17.70 -6.94
CA PHE A 112 17.39 -18.94 -7.64
C PHE A 112 17.69 -18.85 -9.14
N SER A 113 17.39 -17.72 -9.77
CA SER A 113 17.73 -17.43 -11.16
C SER A 113 19.25 -17.45 -11.41
N ASP A 114 20.05 -16.92 -10.48
CA ASP A 114 21.51 -16.98 -10.55
C ASP A 114 22.02 -18.43 -10.54
N GLY A 115 21.42 -19.27 -9.69
CA GLY A 115 21.70 -20.70 -9.68
C GLY A 115 21.33 -21.40 -10.99
N LEU A 116 20.13 -21.11 -11.52
CA LEU A 116 19.63 -21.62 -12.78
C LEU A 116 20.55 -21.25 -13.94
N ARG A 117 21.03 -20.00 -13.96
CA ARG A 117 22.00 -19.50 -14.96
C ARG A 117 23.33 -20.26 -14.89
N LYS A 118 23.80 -20.52 -13.68
CA LYS A 118 25.12 -21.10 -13.47
C LYS A 118 25.15 -22.61 -13.70
N TYR A 119 24.13 -23.35 -13.29
CA TYR A 119 24.16 -24.82 -13.21
C TYR A 119 23.25 -25.52 -14.21
N ALA A 120 22.34 -24.82 -14.88
CA ALA A 120 21.36 -25.45 -15.77
C ALA A 120 21.16 -24.73 -17.08
N ASN A 121 20.37 -23.68 -17.13
CA ASN A 121 19.85 -23.08 -18.36
C ASN A 121 19.81 -21.54 -18.30
N PRO A 122 20.83 -20.82 -18.83
CA PRO A 122 20.86 -19.37 -18.86
C PRO A 122 19.63 -18.73 -19.53
N PRO A 123 19.14 -19.17 -20.70
CA PRO A 123 17.90 -18.66 -21.29
C PRO A 123 16.67 -18.77 -20.36
N MET A 124 16.55 -19.85 -19.61
CA MET A 124 15.44 -20.03 -18.66
C MET A 124 15.56 -19.06 -17.47
N ALA A 125 16.79 -18.75 -17.03
CA ALA A 125 17.02 -17.72 -16.01
C ALA A 125 16.60 -16.34 -16.49
N ASP A 126 16.88 -16.01 -17.77
CA ASP A 126 16.45 -14.74 -18.38
C ASP A 126 14.92 -14.65 -18.48
N MET A 127 14.26 -15.75 -18.84
CA MET A 127 12.80 -15.83 -18.86
C MET A 127 12.20 -15.64 -17.46
N LEU A 128 12.79 -16.27 -16.43
CA LEU A 128 12.33 -16.10 -15.04
C LEU A 128 12.47 -14.64 -14.60
N ASN A 129 13.62 -14.03 -14.86
CA ASN A 129 13.84 -12.63 -14.50
C ASN A 129 12.88 -11.69 -15.23
N SER A 130 12.61 -11.94 -16.49
CA SER A 130 11.65 -11.16 -17.30
C SER A 130 10.24 -11.31 -16.72
N ALA A 131 9.82 -12.54 -16.39
CA ALA A 131 8.53 -12.80 -15.80
C ALA A 131 8.38 -12.10 -14.44
N VAL A 132 9.39 -12.11 -13.58
CA VAL A 132 9.37 -11.38 -12.29
C VAL A 132 9.24 -9.87 -12.51
N ALA A 133 9.93 -9.32 -13.51
CA ALA A 133 9.91 -7.89 -13.80
C ALA A 133 8.55 -7.35 -14.28
N GLU A 134 7.69 -8.20 -14.84
CA GLU A 134 6.34 -7.81 -15.29
C GLU A 134 5.48 -7.19 -14.18
N ASN A 135 5.75 -7.50 -12.91
CA ASN A 135 4.98 -6.99 -11.77
C ASN A 135 5.48 -5.65 -11.23
N THR A 136 6.53 -5.06 -11.79
CA THR A 136 7.15 -3.84 -11.25
C THR A 136 6.14 -2.69 -11.13
N GLY A 137 5.33 -2.44 -12.14
CA GLY A 137 4.33 -1.37 -12.10
C GLY A 137 3.26 -1.57 -11.03
N ASN A 138 2.78 -2.80 -10.82
CA ASN A 138 1.81 -3.10 -9.76
C ASN A 138 2.43 -2.93 -8.37
N LYS A 139 3.69 -3.30 -8.22
CA LYS A 139 4.44 -3.11 -6.99
C LYS A 139 4.60 -1.61 -6.66
N ASP A 140 4.94 -0.79 -7.64
CA ASP A 140 5.06 0.66 -7.47
C ASP A 140 3.71 1.29 -7.07
N HIS A 141 2.61 0.86 -7.69
CA HIS A 141 1.26 1.28 -7.30
C HIS A 141 0.92 0.87 -5.86
N LEU A 142 1.25 -0.36 -5.46
CA LEU A 142 1.04 -0.82 -4.08
C LEU A 142 1.86 0.01 -3.08
N GLN A 143 3.11 0.34 -3.41
CA GLN A 143 3.94 1.20 -2.56
C GLN A 143 3.32 2.58 -2.38
N GLN A 144 2.87 3.20 -3.46
CA GLN A 144 2.20 4.50 -3.41
C GLN A 144 0.94 4.42 -2.55
N TYR A 145 0.12 3.40 -2.75
CA TYR A 145 -1.08 3.17 -1.94
C TYR A 145 -0.77 3.07 -0.44
N ILE A 146 0.28 2.34 -0.07
CA ILE A 146 0.71 2.21 1.33
C ILE A 146 1.06 3.58 1.93
N LEU A 147 1.77 4.42 1.18
CA LEU A 147 2.14 5.77 1.63
C LEU A 147 0.91 6.66 1.83
N GLU A 148 -0.04 6.62 0.90
CA GLU A 148 -1.30 7.37 0.99
C GLU A 148 -2.15 6.89 2.18
N LEU A 149 -2.25 5.57 2.37
CA LEU A 149 -2.97 4.97 3.50
C LEU A 149 -2.33 5.33 4.85
N ALA A 150 -1.00 5.30 4.94
CA ALA A 150 -0.27 5.71 6.13
C ALA A 150 -0.53 7.19 6.46
N ALA A 151 -0.44 8.09 5.47
CA ALA A 151 -0.71 9.51 5.64
C ALA A 151 -2.16 9.78 6.10
N ALA A 152 -3.14 9.05 5.56
CA ALA A 152 -4.53 9.14 5.99
C ALA A 152 -4.69 8.72 7.46
N ARG A 153 -4.09 7.61 7.88
CA ARG A 153 -4.13 7.15 9.29
C ARG A 153 -3.46 8.11 10.25
N GLU A 154 -2.34 8.72 9.86
CA GLU A 154 -1.70 9.76 10.67
C GLU A 154 -2.59 11.00 10.83
N GLN A 155 -3.31 11.39 9.79
CA GLN A 155 -4.25 12.50 9.85
C GLN A 155 -5.45 12.18 10.76
N GLU A 156 -6.04 11.01 10.63
CA GLU A 156 -7.13 10.53 11.51
C GLU A 156 -6.69 10.55 12.98
N PHE A 157 -5.49 10.06 13.27
CA PHE A 157 -4.93 10.07 14.62
C PHE A 157 -4.78 11.49 15.16
N ARG A 158 -4.26 12.43 14.37
CA ARG A 158 -4.13 13.84 14.78
C ARG A 158 -5.47 14.47 15.10
N VAL A 159 -6.49 14.22 14.28
CA VAL A 159 -7.85 14.72 14.53
C VAL A 159 -8.41 14.13 15.84
N ALA A 160 -8.32 12.83 16.02
CA ALA A 160 -8.81 12.16 17.22
C ALA A 160 -8.10 12.65 18.50
N ASP A 161 -6.78 12.87 18.45
CA ASP A 161 -6.03 13.43 19.56
C ASP A 161 -6.47 14.86 19.91
N GLN A 162 -6.65 15.72 18.91
CA GLN A 162 -7.16 17.09 19.11
C GLN A 162 -8.55 17.09 19.75
N GLU A 163 -9.45 16.23 19.31
CA GLU A 163 -10.79 16.10 19.87
C GLU A 163 -10.73 15.61 21.33
N ALA A 164 -9.90 14.60 21.62
CA ALA A 164 -9.68 14.12 22.97
C ALA A 164 -9.12 15.21 23.90
N GLN A 165 -8.22 16.06 23.40
CA GLN A 165 -7.70 17.22 24.17
C GLN A 165 -8.80 18.24 24.45
N ARG A 166 -9.65 18.58 23.47
CA ARG A 166 -10.80 19.49 23.66
C ARG A 166 -11.77 18.95 24.72
N CYS A 167 -12.10 17.65 24.65
CA CYS A 167 -12.96 17.01 25.64
C CYS A 167 -12.37 17.10 27.05
N ARG A 168 -11.09 16.81 27.24
CA ARG A 168 -10.40 16.92 28.51
C ARG A 168 -10.45 18.35 29.08
N GLN A 169 -10.21 19.35 28.23
CA GLN A 169 -10.29 20.77 28.65
C GLN A 169 -11.70 21.18 29.02
N SER A 170 -12.75 20.69 28.34
CA SER A 170 -14.14 21.01 28.66
C SER A 170 -14.55 20.41 30.04
N ILE A 171 -14.14 19.18 30.33
CA ILE A 171 -14.40 18.52 31.60
C ILE A 171 -13.69 19.25 32.75
N SER A 172 -12.45 19.67 32.58
CA SER A 172 -11.68 20.37 33.59
C SER A 172 -12.21 21.79 33.90
N ARG A 173 -12.98 22.38 32.99
CA ARG A 173 -13.61 23.71 33.15
C ARG A 173 -15.01 23.64 33.76
N GLN A 174 -15.63 22.47 33.90
CA GLN A 174 -16.90 22.35 34.59
C GLN A 174 -16.68 22.61 36.09
N PRO A 175 -17.39 23.60 36.71
CA PRO A 175 -17.29 23.81 38.14
C PRO A 175 -17.72 22.55 38.86
N SER A 176 -16.90 22.10 39.80
CA SER A 176 -17.29 21.02 40.72
C SER A 176 -18.63 21.37 41.33
N GLN A 177 -19.69 20.63 41.06
CA GLN A 177 -20.96 20.79 41.75
C GLN A 177 -20.68 20.49 43.23
N ALA A 178 -20.64 21.54 44.04
CA ALA A 178 -20.56 21.40 45.50
C ALA A 178 -21.75 20.56 45.98
N PRO A 179 -21.53 19.57 46.85
CA PRO A 179 -22.61 18.77 47.39
C PRO A 179 -23.63 19.69 48.11
N PRO A 180 -24.96 19.41 48.01
CA PRO A 180 -25.96 20.21 48.65
C PRO A 180 -25.71 20.30 50.13
N ARG A 181 -25.64 21.52 50.65
CA ARG A 181 -25.45 21.83 52.06
C ARG A 181 -26.64 21.26 52.81
N GLN A 182 -26.44 20.20 53.58
CA GLN A 182 -27.47 19.68 54.50
C GLN A 182 -27.70 20.75 55.57
N GLU A 183 -28.83 21.43 55.53
CA GLU A 183 -29.34 22.21 56.62
C GLU A 183 -29.70 21.24 57.72
N LYS A 184 -28.96 21.32 58.88
CA LYS A 184 -29.33 20.65 60.08
C LYS A 184 -30.41 21.52 60.75
N ASN A 185 -31.64 20.99 60.87
CA ASN A 185 -32.65 21.39 61.81
C ASN A 185 -32.32 20.84 63.17
#